data_5cd5c97a0deff031a84982f95bdf1e7b
#
_entry.id   5cd5c97a0deff031a84982f95bdf1e7b
#
_cell.length_a   1.000
_cell.length_b   1.000
_cell.length_c   1.000
_cell.angle_alpha   90.00
_cell.angle_beta   90.00
_cell.angle_gamma   90.00
#
_symmetry.space_group_name_H-M   'P 1'
#
loop_
_entity.id
_entity.type
_entity.pdbx_description
1 polymer ?
#
loop_
_entity_poly.entity_id
_entity_poly.type
_entity_poly.pdbx_seq_one_letter_code
_entity_poly.pdbx_strand_id
1 'polypeptide(L)'
;MTGVQTCALPISLGRRFRALKLWCLIRERGVSGLQVRLRRDIANARWLAAEVERTPGWRVLAPVPLQTLCLRHEPPGLEDEALDRYTLAWADRINRSGAGYLTPATLDGRWMVRVSIGALATERAHVDALWQAIRAAADAARR
;
A
#
# COMPACT_ATOMS: atom_id res chain seq x y z
N MET A 1 -13.57 8.23 48.66
CA MET A 1 -12.50 7.30 48.28
C MET A 1 -12.29 7.44 46.77
N THR A 2 -11.34 8.29 46.42
CA THR A 2 -11.00 8.62 45.02
C THR A 2 -10.03 7.54 44.50
N GLY A 3 -10.54 6.67 43.65
CA GLY A 3 -9.71 5.70 42.94
C GLY A 3 -8.78 6.40 41.97
N VAL A 4 -7.50 6.46 42.30
CA VAL A 4 -6.45 6.82 41.37
C VAL A 4 -6.38 5.71 40.33
N GLN A 5 -6.96 5.94 39.13
CA GLN A 5 -6.65 5.13 37.98
C GLN A 5 -5.18 5.40 37.63
N THR A 6 -4.29 4.58 38.16
CA THR A 6 -2.96 4.45 37.57
C THR A 6 -3.14 3.93 36.15
N CYS A 7 -3.10 4.82 35.15
CA CYS A 7 -2.79 4.44 33.79
C CYS A 7 -1.47 3.71 33.86
N ALA A 8 -1.52 2.40 33.93
CA ALA A 8 -0.36 1.54 33.67
C ALA A 8 -0.03 1.72 32.21
N LEU A 9 0.68 2.80 31.87
CA LEU A 9 1.43 2.87 30.63
C LEU A 9 2.33 1.62 30.64
N PRO A 10 2.16 0.71 29.68
CA PRO A 10 3.04 -0.43 29.63
C PRO A 10 4.46 0.11 29.48
N ILE A 11 5.22 0.09 30.57
CA ILE A 11 6.66 0.32 30.54
C ILE A 11 7.21 -0.86 29.75
N SER A 12 7.28 -0.71 28.42
CA SER A 12 7.93 -1.68 27.57
C SER A 12 9.44 -1.55 27.81
N LEU A 13 9.89 -2.19 28.87
CA LEU A 13 11.29 -2.51 29.08
C LEU A 13 11.80 -3.21 27.83
N GLY A 14 12.85 -2.65 27.19
CA GLY A 14 13.46 -3.23 26.01
C GLY A 14 12.92 -2.73 24.67
N ARG A 15 12.26 -1.59 24.57
CA ARG A 15 12.04 -0.93 23.29
C ARG A 15 13.38 -0.63 22.63
N ARG A 16 13.60 -1.22 21.44
CA ARG A 16 14.73 -0.82 20.60
C ARG A 16 14.71 0.70 20.45
N PHE A 17 15.84 1.36 20.59
CA PHE A 17 15.97 2.81 20.40
C PHE A 17 15.72 3.18 18.94
N ARG A 18 14.44 3.25 18.56
CA ARG A 18 14.00 3.48 17.19
C ARG A 18 14.38 4.87 16.67
N ALA A 19 14.52 5.84 17.55
CA ALA A 19 14.97 7.18 17.20
C ALA A 19 16.36 7.20 16.57
N LEU A 20 17.24 6.24 16.89
CA LEU A 20 18.56 6.13 16.27
C LEU A 20 18.48 5.91 14.76
N LYS A 21 17.56 5.06 14.31
CA LYS A 21 17.36 4.82 12.87
C LYS A 21 16.91 6.09 12.15
N LEU A 22 15.99 6.83 12.74
CA LEU A 22 15.51 8.10 12.19
C LEU A 22 16.64 9.13 12.17
N TRP A 23 17.41 9.23 13.26
CA TRP A 23 18.55 10.12 13.35
C TRP A 23 19.61 9.82 12.27
N CYS A 24 19.98 8.54 12.10
CA CYS A 24 20.92 8.12 11.05
C CYS A 24 20.39 8.50 9.65
N LEU A 25 19.11 8.26 9.39
CA LEU A 25 18.48 8.61 8.10
C LEU A 25 18.50 10.12 7.83
N ILE A 26 18.21 10.93 8.85
CA ILE A 26 18.27 12.39 8.74
C ILE A 26 19.72 12.86 8.52
N ARG A 27 20.68 12.27 9.23
CA ARG A 27 22.11 12.59 9.07
C ARG A 27 22.65 12.21 7.70
N GLU A 28 22.23 11.07 7.16
CA GLU A 28 22.65 10.58 5.85
C GLU A 28 22.05 11.40 4.70
N ARG A 29 20.74 11.68 4.75
CA ARG A 29 19.98 12.25 3.64
C ARG A 29 19.70 13.73 3.77
N GLY A 30 19.74 14.27 4.96
CA GLY A 30 19.26 15.60 5.28
C GLY A 30 17.75 15.74 5.13
N VAL A 31 17.21 16.86 5.59
CA VAL A 31 15.77 17.16 5.46
C VAL A 31 15.37 17.30 3.99
N SER A 32 16.19 17.98 3.20
CA SER A 32 15.94 18.19 1.76
C SER A 32 15.90 16.87 0.99
N GLY A 33 16.83 15.95 1.26
CA GLY A 33 16.85 14.62 0.62
C GLY A 33 15.60 13.80 0.96
N LEU A 34 15.13 13.85 2.21
CA LEU A 34 13.87 13.21 2.62
C LEU A 34 12.65 13.83 1.93
N GLN A 35 12.61 15.17 1.80
CA GLN A 35 11.53 15.84 1.09
C GLN A 35 11.49 15.48 -0.40
N VAL A 36 12.64 15.43 -1.07
CA VAL A 36 12.73 15.00 -2.49
C VAL A 36 12.17 13.59 -2.65
N ARG A 37 12.59 12.68 -1.78
CA ARG A 37 12.10 11.30 -1.79
C ARG A 37 10.57 11.25 -1.61
N LEU A 38 10.03 11.89 -0.57
CA LEU A 38 8.59 11.89 -0.32
C LEU A 38 7.80 12.45 -1.49
N ARG A 39 8.27 13.55 -2.10
CA ARG A 39 7.63 14.11 -3.30
C ARG A 39 7.64 13.13 -4.47
N ARG A 40 8.74 12.41 -4.68
CA ARG A 40 8.83 11.36 -5.71
C ARG A 40 7.83 10.22 -5.44
N ASP A 41 7.77 9.74 -4.21
CA ASP A 41 6.90 8.64 -3.83
C ASP A 41 5.42 9.04 -3.97
N ILE A 42 5.05 10.27 -3.59
CA ILE A 42 3.71 10.84 -3.81
C ILE A 42 3.41 10.99 -5.31
N ALA A 43 4.36 11.47 -6.11
CA ALA A 43 4.18 11.61 -7.55
C ALA A 43 3.97 10.23 -8.22
N ASN A 44 4.68 9.20 -7.75
CA ASN A 44 4.51 7.82 -8.21
C ASN A 44 3.14 7.26 -7.82
N ALA A 45 2.65 7.53 -6.61
CA ALA A 45 1.33 7.08 -6.18
C ALA A 45 0.21 7.75 -6.99
N ARG A 46 0.30 9.05 -7.24
CA ARG A 46 -0.66 9.79 -8.06
C ARG A 46 -0.66 9.31 -9.51
N TRP A 47 0.49 9.01 -10.07
CA TRP A 47 0.59 8.44 -11.40
C TRP A 47 -0.08 7.07 -11.46
N LEU A 48 0.22 6.18 -10.50
CA LEU A 48 -0.42 4.87 -10.45
C LEU A 48 -1.94 4.99 -10.28
N ALA A 49 -2.42 5.90 -9.44
CA ALA A 49 -3.86 6.15 -9.30
C ALA A 49 -4.50 6.56 -10.63
N ALA A 50 -3.85 7.45 -11.39
CA ALA A 50 -4.32 7.86 -12.71
C ALA A 50 -4.32 6.68 -13.73
N GLU A 51 -3.33 5.80 -13.69
CA GLU A 51 -3.31 4.60 -14.54
C GLU A 51 -4.43 3.61 -14.17
N VAL A 52 -4.67 3.42 -12.86
CA VAL A 52 -5.78 2.59 -12.36
C VAL A 52 -7.11 3.13 -12.87
N GLU A 53 -7.38 4.43 -12.74
CA GLU A 53 -8.63 5.05 -13.14
C GLU A 53 -8.86 5.05 -14.66
N ARG A 54 -7.78 5.07 -15.46
CA ARG A 54 -7.87 4.97 -16.93
C ARG A 54 -8.13 3.54 -17.41
N THR A 55 -7.89 2.54 -16.57
CA THR A 55 -8.01 1.13 -16.97
C THR A 55 -9.41 0.61 -16.66
N PRO A 56 -10.17 0.14 -17.66
CA PRO A 56 -11.53 -0.35 -17.44
C PRO A 56 -11.61 -1.44 -16.38
N GLY A 57 -12.63 -1.35 -15.52
CA GLY A 57 -12.87 -2.30 -14.42
C GLY A 57 -12.01 -2.08 -13.20
N TRP A 58 -11.02 -1.16 -13.23
CA TRP A 58 -10.21 -0.81 -12.07
C TRP A 58 -10.70 0.48 -11.41
N ARG A 59 -10.62 0.54 -10.09
CA ARG A 59 -11.06 1.70 -9.30
C ARG A 59 -10.09 2.03 -8.18
N VAL A 60 -9.90 3.32 -7.94
CA VAL A 60 -9.31 3.87 -6.71
C VAL A 60 -10.43 4.13 -5.73
N LEU A 61 -10.39 3.49 -4.56
CA LEU A 61 -11.50 3.46 -3.60
C LEU A 61 -11.42 4.54 -2.53
N ALA A 62 -10.27 5.21 -2.40
CA ALA A 62 -10.07 6.26 -1.40
C ALA A 62 -9.15 7.35 -1.95
N PRO A 63 -9.25 8.60 -1.44
CA PRO A 63 -8.33 9.66 -1.83
C PRO A 63 -6.86 9.27 -1.62
N VAL A 64 -5.98 9.73 -2.51
CA VAL A 64 -4.54 9.44 -2.49
C VAL A 64 -3.76 10.72 -2.10
N PRO A 65 -3.82 11.15 -0.83
CA PRO A 65 -3.13 12.36 -0.40
C PRO A 65 -1.62 12.17 -0.26
N LEU A 66 -1.17 10.94 0.03
CA LEU A 66 0.22 10.56 0.23
C LEU A 66 0.60 9.42 -0.74
N GLN A 67 1.50 8.52 -0.31
CA GLN A 67 2.07 7.46 -1.15
C GLN A 67 1.35 6.10 -1.05
N THR A 68 0.16 6.05 -0.47
CA THR A 68 -0.66 4.82 -0.38
C THR A 68 -1.93 5.01 -1.16
N LEU A 69 -2.27 4.03 -2.00
CA LEU A 69 -3.54 3.97 -2.70
C LEU A 69 -4.28 2.67 -2.39
N CYS A 70 -5.60 2.75 -2.40
CA CYS A 70 -6.51 1.63 -2.22
C CYS A 70 -7.18 1.37 -3.57
N LEU A 71 -7.00 0.16 -4.10
CA LEU A 71 -7.53 -0.17 -5.42
C LEU A 71 -8.27 -1.52 -5.41
N ARG A 72 -9.18 -1.67 -6.36
CA ARG A 72 -9.91 -2.91 -6.63
C ARG A 72 -10.16 -3.04 -8.11
N HIS A 73 -10.15 -4.27 -8.60
CA HIS A 73 -10.61 -4.62 -9.93
C HIS A 73 -12.02 -5.21 -9.83
N GLU A 74 -12.94 -4.65 -10.59
CA GLU A 74 -14.36 -5.02 -10.63
C GLU A 74 -14.73 -5.52 -12.04
N PRO A 75 -14.32 -6.74 -12.42
CA PRO A 75 -14.64 -7.28 -13.74
C PRO A 75 -16.12 -7.63 -13.83
N PRO A 76 -16.75 -7.50 -14.99
CA PRO A 76 -18.13 -7.89 -15.18
C PRO A 76 -18.40 -9.35 -14.78
N GLY A 77 -19.53 -9.58 -14.08
CA GLY A 77 -19.98 -10.91 -13.67
C GLY A 77 -19.38 -11.41 -12.36
N LEU A 78 -18.59 -10.62 -11.66
CA LEU A 78 -18.15 -10.92 -10.32
C LEU A 78 -18.73 -9.90 -9.33
N GLU A 79 -19.47 -10.38 -8.34
CA GLU A 79 -20.10 -9.56 -7.31
C GLU A 79 -19.87 -10.18 -5.93
N ASP A 80 -20.05 -9.39 -4.91
CA ASP A 80 -20.04 -9.77 -3.50
C ASP A 80 -18.87 -10.67 -3.10
N GLU A 81 -19.13 -11.80 -2.47
CA GLU A 81 -18.11 -12.72 -1.99
C GLU A 81 -17.23 -13.28 -3.12
N ALA A 82 -17.75 -13.42 -4.34
CA ALA A 82 -16.96 -13.88 -5.48
C ALA A 82 -15.91 -12.83 -5.86
N LEU A 83 -16.26 -11.55 -5.84
CA LEU A 83 -15.36 -10.44 -6.07
C LEU A 83 -14.31 -10.32 -4.96
N ASP A 84 -14.70 -10.57 -3.71
CA ASP A 84 -13.80 -10.57 -2.57
C ASP A 84 -12.75 -11.70 -2.66
N ARG A 85 -13.19 -12.93 -2.96
CA ARG A 85 -12.27 -14.07 -3.19
C ARG A 85 -11.32 -13.81 -4.36
N TYR A 86 -11.83 -13.26 -5.46
CA TYR A 86 -11.02 -12.86 -6.60
C TYR A 86 -9.97 -11.80 -6.22
N THR A 87 -10.37 -10.79 -5.44
CA THR A 87 -9.46 -9.73 -4.98
C THR A 87 -8.31 -10.30 -4.15
N LEU A 88 -8.61 -11.21 -3.22
CA LEU A 88 -7.61 -11.89 -2.42
C LEU A 88 -6.69 -12.80 -3.27
N ALA A 89 -7.25 -13.50 -4.25
CA ALA A 89 -6.51 -14.42 -5.10
C ALA A 89 -5.43 -13.73 -5.94
N TRP A 90 -5.76 -12.63 -6.62
CA TRP A 90 -4.75 -11.92 -7.40
C TRP A 90 -3.73 -11.19 -6.52
N ALA A 91 -4.12 -10.68 -5.35
CA ALA A 91 -3.19 -10.09 -4.40
C ALA A 91 -2.18 -11.11 -3.86
N ASP A 92 -2.63 -12.30 -3.50
CA ASP A 92 -1.78 -13.41 -3.05
C ASP A 92 -0.81 -13.85 -4.17
N ARG A 93 -1.29 -13.91 -5.42
CA ARG A 93 -0.43 -14.23 -6.58
C ARG A 93 0.71 -13.23 -6.74
N ILE A 94 0.45 -11.93 -6.61
CA ILE A 94 1.51 -10.90 -6.63
C ILE A 94 2.49 -11.11 -5.49
N ASN A 95 2.00 -11.30 -4.28
CA ASN A 95 2.85 -11.47 -3.10
C ASN A 95 3.76 -12.70 -3.21
N ARG A 96 3.26 -13.79 -3.81
CA ARG A 96 4.06 -15.00 -4.06
C ARG A 96 5.04 -14.87 -5.23
N SER A 97 4.72 -14.05 -6.21
CA SER A 97 5.59 -13.86 -7.38
C SER A 97 6.87 -13.06 -7.07
N GLY A 98 6.88 -12.32 -5.97
CA GLY A 98 7.97 -11.41 -5.63
C GLY A 98 7.96 -10.09 -6.43
N ALA A 99 6.98 -9.86 -7.31
CA ALA A 99 6.86 -8.62 -8.06
C ALA A 99 6.59 -7.41 -7.16
N GLY A 100 5.99 -7.65 -5.99
CA GLY A 100 5.74 -6.65 -4.97
C GLY A 100 5.04 -7.25 -3.77
N TYR A 101 4.90 -6.47 -2.70
CA TYR A 101 4.12 -6.85 -1.53
C TYR A 101 2.90 -5.94 -1.40
N LEU A 102 1.74 -6.52 -1.60
CA LEU A 102 0.45 -5.85 -1.51
C LEU A 102 -0.26 -6.23 -0.21
N THR A 103 -1.01 -5.31 0.37
CA THR A 103 -1.73 -5.55 1.61
C THR A 103 -3.24 -5.57 1.36
N PRO A 104 -3.89 -6.75 1.35
CA PRO A 104 -5.33 -6.81 1.36
C PRO A 104 -5.89 -6.14 2.63
N ALA A 105 -6.99 -5.45 2.50
CA ALA A 105 -7.70 -4.80 3.61
C ALA A 105 -9.19 -4.67 3.24
N THR A 106 -10.01 -4.34 4.22
CA THR A 106 -11.43 -4.08 3.98
C THR A 106 -11.74 -2.58 4.06
N LEU A 107 -12.62 -2.13 3.19
CA LEU A 107 -13.24 -0.81 3.20
C LEU A 107 -14.73 -1.00 2.99
N ASP A 108 -15.54 -0.46 3.91
CA ASP A 108 -17.01 -0.60 3.90
C ASP A 108 -17.47 -2.06 3.76
N GLY A 109 -16.78 -2.96 4.48
CA GLY A 109 -17.09 -4.40 4.49
C GLY A 109 -16.64 -5.18 3.25
N ARG A 110 -15.97 -4.56 2.28
CA ARG A 110 -15.52 -5.18 1.01
C ARG A 110 -14.00 -5.22 0.93
N TRP A 111 -13.47 -6.31 0.39
CA TRP A 111 -12.03 -6.46 0.19
C TRP A 111 -11.50 -5.53 -0.89
N MET A 112 -10.40 -4.91 -0.60
CA MET A 112 -9.60 -4.11 -1.52
C MET A 112 -8.11 -4.34 -1.28
N VAL A 113 -7.24 -3.80 -2.10
CA VAL A 113 -5.80 -3.94 -1.95
C VAL A 113 -5.15 -2.58 -1.78
N ARG A 114 -4.29 -2.46 -0.77
CA ARG A 114 -3.44 -1.29 -0.57
C ARG A 114 -2.09 -1.49 -1.23
N VAL A 115 -1.69 -0.48 -1.99
CA VAL A 115 -0.36 -0.35 -2.56
C VAL A 115 0.33 0.83 -1.89
N SER A 116 1.41 0.57 -1.14
CA SER A 116 2.20 1.60 -0.47
C SER A 116 3.56 1.74 -1.15
N ILE A 117 3.83 2.94 -1.68
CA ILE A 117 5.05 3.24 -2.42
C ILE A 117 6.01 3.98 -1.48
N GLY A 118 7.07 3.33 -1.01
CA GLY A 118 7.94 3.95 -0.02
C GLY A 118 9.28 3.24 0.21
N ALA A 119 9.63 2.23 -0.59
CA ALA A 119 10.97 1.65 -0.52
C ALA A 119 12.02 2.62 -1.09
N LEU A 120 13.22 2.60 -0.52
CA LEU A 120 14.30 3.57 -0.84
C LEU A 120 14.63 3.65 -2.33
N ALA A 121 14.68 2.50 -2.98
CA ALA A 121 15.06 2.37 -4.38
C ALA A 121 13.87 2.41 -5.35
N THR A 122 12.64 2.68 -4.87
CA THR A 122 11.47 2.67 -5.74
C THR A 122 11.46 3.89 -6.67
N GLU A 123 11.48 3.61 -7.96
CA GLU A 123 11.37 4.58 -9.04
C GLU A 123 10.08 4.33 -9.85
N ARG A 124 9.78 5.22 -10.79
CA ARG A 124 8.61 5.11 -11.66
C ARG A 124 8.56 3.78 -12.41
N ALA A 125 9.68 3.32 -12.95
CA ALA A 125 9.75 2.05 -13.68
C ALA A 125 9.36 0.84 -12.83
N HIS A 126 9.72 0.84 -11.53
CA HIS A 126 9.32 -0.23 -10.62
C HIS A 126 7.80 -0.22 -10.34
N VAL A 127 7.21 0.98 -10.24
CA VAL A 127 5.76 1.14 -10.03
C VAL A 127 4.99 0.73 -11.29
N ASP A 128 5.50 1.05 -12.46
CA ASP A 128 4.92 0.61 -13.75
C ASP A 128 5.00 -0.92 -13.89
N ALA A 129 6.17 -1.51 -13.63
CA ALA A 129 6.32 -2.97 -13.65
C ALA A 129 5.36 -3.67 -12.66
N LEU A 130 5.20 -3.11 -11.46
CA LEU A 130 4.22 -3.61 -10.49
C LEU A 130 2.79 -3.52 -11.04
N TRP A 131 2.43 -2.41 -11.68
CA TRP A 131 1.10 -2.23 -12.28
C TRP A 131 0.83 -3.26 -13.38
N GLN A 132 1.79 -3.51 -14.27
CA GLN A 132 1.66 -4.54 -15.28
C GLN A 132 1.49 -5.95 -14.66
N ALA A 133 2.27 -6.25 -13.61
CA ALA A 133 2.15 -7.52 -12.89
C ALA A 133 0.78 -7.67 -12.21
N ILE A 134 0.24 -6.62 -11.59
CA ILE A 134 -1.09 -6.61 -10.98
C ILE A 134 -2.16 -6.94 -12.03
N ARG A 135 -2.13 -6.30 -13.19
CA ARG A 135 -3.08 -6.56 -14.27
C ARG A 135 -3.00 -8.00 -14.76
N ALA A 136 -1.79 -8.50 -15.00
CA ALA A 136 -1.58 -9.89 -15.43
C ALA A 136 -2.06 -10.91 -14.38
N ALA A 137 -1.83 -10.63 -13.10
CA ALA A 137 -2.29 -11.50 -12.00
C ALA A 137 -3.82 -11.52 -11.89
N ALA A 138 -4.48 -10.37 -12.08
CA ALA A 138 -5.92 -10.25 -12.09
C ALA A 138 -6.54 -11.01 -13.27
N ASP A 139 -5.97 -10.88 -14.47
CA ASP A 139 -6.42 -11.63 -15.65
C ASP A 139 -6.26 -13.14 -15.47
N ALA A 140 -5.18 -13.58 -14.84
CA ALA A 140 -4.94 -15.00 -14.56
C ALA A 140 -5.83 -15.56 -13.44
N ALA A 141 -6.27 -14.73 -12.49
CA ALA A 141 -7.20 -15.14 -11.43
C ALA A 141 -8.65 -15.23 -11.89
N ARG A 142 -8.97 -14.70 -13.07
CA ARG A 142 -10.29 -14.75 -13.69
C ARG A 142 -10.54 -16.05 -14.51
N ARG A 143 -9.48 -16.76 -14.86
CA ARG A 143 -9.54 -18.04 -15.60
C ARG A 143 -9.75 -19.21 -14.68
#